data_8b35516db0d0ef6ee536eb3177eec103
#
_entry.id   8b35516db0d0ef6ee536eb3177eec103
#
_cell.length_a   1.000
_cell.length_b   1.000
_cell.length_c   1.000
_cell.angle_alpha   90.00
_cell.angle_beta   90.00
_cell.angle_gamma   90.00
#
_symmetry.space_group_name_H-M   'P 1'
#
loop_
_entity.id
_entity.type
_entity.pdbx_description
1 polymer ?
#
loop_
_entity_poly.entity_id
_entity_poly.type
_entity_poly.pdbx_seq_one_letter_code
_entity_poly.pdbx_strand_id
1 'polypeptide(L)'
;MKKITQIILSLAVSSILLAACSKNKDGSVPENQKEIHIRVWESKDGIDTFIKQAGKAFTALHPNVKIDFINVNVHNTTDALEEDAPKGVGPDIIAAPHDNLGKLVTKNLILPTENASEVSKKVLKSCAKALTYNGTMYGYPESAETYALFYNKNLIRENEIPRTWEDLKVWVQKFNQANPGKLGFVMDIASGYYSILFTTANNNRLYGESGTDARSPNMSTPAAIKGLKLFQSLRQDLGLYNTELSTASCDALFASGNAAMHITGLWNVKPFEKAGIDFGVTTIPCLPGESNPPASFSGTRGMYVTTCSKHPKEAAEFLEFILNPEIQQMRFNLTGSMPSINTSVNSKYMGGFLKQLEYAFPMPSIPAMGKFWSETESTLRNIWNGADVETELRSLNEKIKG
;
A
#
# COMPACT_ATOMS: atom_id res chain seq x y z
N MET A 1 20.14 -0.66 18.76
CA MET A 1 19.60 -1.07 20.07
C MET A 1 20.13 -0.24 21.24
N LYS A 2 21.44 -0.05 21.42
CA LYS A 2 21.97 0.74 22.58
C LYS A 2 21.56 2.22 22.61
N LYS A 3 21.34 2.91 21.48
CA LYS A 3 20.93 4.34 21.45
C LYS A 3 19.44 4.55 21.78
N ILE A 4 18.57 3.60 21.47
CA ILE A 4 17.13 3.68 21.81
C ILE A 4 16.92 3.53 23.31
N THR A 5 17.73 2.69 23.96
CA THR A 5 17.69 2.51 25.41
C THR A 5 18.17 3.75 26.17
N GLN A 6 19.10 4.54 25.60
CA GLN A 6 19.59 5.76 26.24
C GLN A 6 18.62 6.95 26.12
N ILE A 7 17.83 7.06 25.05
CA ILE A 7 16.84 8.12 24.90
C ILE A 7 15.65 7.91 25.85
N ILE A 8 15.27 6.68 26.11
CA ILE A 8 14.23 6.35 27.13
C ILE A 8 14.72 6.68 28.55
N LEU A 9 16.02 6.62 28.81
CA LEU A 9 16.58 6.87 30.14
C LEU A 9 16.75 8.38 30.47
N SER A 10 16.85 9.25 29.47
CA SER A 10 17.03 10.71 29.69
C SER A 10 15.73 11.48 29.92
N LEU A 11 14.56 10.92 29.57
CA LEU A 11 13.24 11.49 29.85
C LEU A 11 12.59 10.95 31.15
N ALA A 12 13.16 9.92 31.75
CA ALA A 12 12.59 9.24 32.92
C ALA A 12 13.03 9.78 34.28
N VAL A 13 13.83 10.86 34.34
CA VAL A 13 14.44 11.33 35.63
C VAL A 13 13.66 12.46 36.30
N SER A 14 12.54 12.94 35.75
CA SER A 14 11.83 14.10 36.34
C SER A 14 10.42 13.85 36.87
N SER A 15 9.97 12.60 37.04
CA SER A 15 8.62 12.35 37.58
C SER A 15 8.55 11.08 38.40
N ILE A 16 9.40 10.94 39.43
CA ILE A 16 9.12 10.01 40.53
C ILE A 16 8.32 10.80 41.56
N LEU A 17 7.02 10.91 41.38
CA LEU A 17 6.07 11.22 42.43
C LEU A 17 5.34 9.91 42.80
N LEU A 18 5.50 9.55 44.06
CA LEU A 18 4.88 8.39 44.71
C LEU A 18 3.39 8.29 44.38
N ALA A 19 3.01 7.31 43.55
CA ALA A 19 1.63 6.87 43.48
C ALA A 19 1.36 5.96 44.67
N ALA A 20 0.96 6.54 45.80
CA ALA A 20 0.34 5.80 46.86
C ALA A 20 -0.96 5.18 46.36
N CYS A 21 -1.09 3.85 46.39
CA CYS A 21 -2.35 3.16 46.09
C CYS A 21 -3.44 3.63 47.05
N SER A 22 -4.25 4.60 46.62
CA SER A 22 -5.47 4.97 47.31
C SER A 22 -6.60 4.14 46.70
N LYS A 23 -6.97 3.08 47.41
CA LYS A 23 -8.26 2.42 47.19
C LYS A 23 -9.36 3.31 47.75
N ASN A 24 -10.40 3.57 46.94
CA ASN A 24 -11.62 4.19 47.47
C ASN A 24 -12.21 3.32 48.58
N LYS A 25 -12.96 3.91 49.48
CA LYS A 25 -13.58 3.22 50.65
C LYS A 25 -14.54 2.07 50.28
N ASP A 26 -14.95 1.98 49.00
CA ASP A 26 -15.79 0.93 48.44
C ASP A 26 -15.02 -0.16 47.68
N GLY A 27 -13.67 -0.11 47.66
CA GLY A 27 -12.81 -1.11 47.01
C GLY A 27 -12.76 -0.99 45.47
N SER A 28 -13.39 -0.01 44.87
CA SER A 28 -13.34 0.23 43.43
C SER A 28 -12.01 0.89 43.05
N VAL A 29 -11.41 0.41 41.95
CA VAL A 29 -10.25 1.06 41.33
C VAL A 29 -10.73 2.35 40.69
N PRO A 30 -10.06 3.50 40.92
CA PRO A 30 -10.41 4.75 40.21
C PRO A 30 -10.47 4.52 38.69
N GLU A 31 -11.38 5.17 37.99
CA GLU A 31 -11.62 4.96 36.57
C GLU A 31 -10.36 5.17 35.71
N ASN A 32 -9.51 6.10 36.10
CA ASN A 32 -8.18 6.37 35.48
C ASN A 32 -7.11 5.28 35.76
N GLN A 33 -7.40 4.24 36.55
CA GLN A 33 -6.49 3.11 36.83
C GLN A 33 -6.96 1.78 36.20
N LYS A 34 -8.12 1.77 35.54
CA LYS A 34 -8.56 0.59 34.80
C LYS A 34 -7.70 0.41 33.55
N GLU A 35 -7.21 -0.82 33.36
CA GLU A 35 -6.47 -1.16 32.16
C GLU A 35 -7.40 -1.13 30.95
N ILE A 36 -6.97 -0.44 29.88
CA ILE A 36 -7.66 -0.27 28.62
C ILE A 36 -6.93 -1.09 27.57
N HIS A 37 -7.64 -1.95 26.87
CA HIS A 37 -7.13 -2.76 25.78
C HIS A 37 -7.62 -2.23 24.44
N ILE A 38 -6.71 -1.77 23.60
CA ILE A 38 -6.97 -1.31 22.23
C ILE A 38 -6.61 -2.44 21.27
N ARG A 39 -7.62 -3.05 20.65
CA ARG A 39 -7.47 -4.15 19.69
C ARG A 39 -7.24 -3.61 18.30
N VAL A 40 -6.13 -4.03 17.68
CA VAL A 40 -5.69 -3.59 16.37
C VAL A 40 -5.71 -4.78 15.40
N TRP A 41 -6.54 -4.72 14.37
CA TRP A 41 -6.52 -5.66 13.25
C TRP A 41 -5.55 -5.21 12.18
N GLU A 42 -4.53 -5.99 11.93
CA GLU A 42 -3.50 -5.74 10.92
C GLU A 42 -2.85 -7.07 10.47
N SER A 43 -2.19 -7.05 9.31
CA SER A 43 -1.46 -8.20 8.76
C SER A 43 -0.19 -8.51 9.56
N LYS A 44 0.36 -9.72 9.32
CA LYS A 44 1.71 -10.14 9.75
C LYS A 44 2.80 -9.55 8.83
N ASP A 45 3.93 -10.23 8.77
CA ASP A 45 5.08 -9.97 7.89
C ASP A 45 5.86 -8.68 8.19
N GLY A 46 6.20 -8.51 9.47
CA GLY A 46 6.97 -7.38 9.98
C GLY A 46 6.10 -6.27 10.54
N ILE A 47 4.85 -6.13 10.03
CA ILE A 47 3.92 -5.12 10.53
C ILE A 47 3.43 -5.50 11.93
N ASP A 48 3.21 -6.78 12.21
CA ASP A 48 2.91 -7.27 13.56
C ASP A 48 4.01 -6.89 14.56
N THR A 49 5.27 -7.00 14.13
CA THR A 49 6.43 -6.60 14.97
C THR A 49 6.42 -5.09 15.19
N PHE A 50 6.09 -4.30 14.17
CA PHE A 50 5.94 -2.85 14.29
C PHE A 50 4.84 -2.48 15.30
N ILE A 51 3.61 -2.98 15.12
CA ILE A 51 2.49 -2.67 16.01
C ILE A 51 2.80 -3.05 17.48
N LYS A 52 3.39 -4.22 17.71
CA LYS A 52 3.79 -4.67 19.06
C LYS A 52 4.87 -3.77 19.68
N GLN A 53 5.86 -3.32 18.89
CA GLN A 53 6.92 -2.43 19.38
C GLN A 53 6.39 -1.01 19.61
N ALA A 54 5.59 -0.46 18.69
CA ALA A 54 4.93 0.83 18.84
C ALA A 54 3.98 0.82 20.06
N GLY A 55 3.18 -0.24 20.20
CA GLY A 55 2.29 -0.42 21.35
C GLY A 55 3.04 -0.46 22.68
N LYS A 56 4.16 -1.17 22.75
CA LYS A 56 5.02 -1.18 23.94
C LYS A 56 5.58 0.21 24.25
N ALA A 57 6.01 0.96 23.24
CA ALA A 57 6.51 2.33 23.42
C ALA A 57 5.38 3.27 23.87
N PHE A 58 4.18 3.13 23.29
CA PHE A 58 3.00 3.89 23.70
C PHE A 58 2.59 3.60 25.15
N THR A 59 2.52 2.32 25.55
CA THR A 59 2.22 1.91 26.93
C THR A 59 3.22 2.47 27.94
N ALA A 60 4.49 2.68 27.57
CA ALA A 60 5.45 3.30 28.46
C ALA A 60 5.11 4.76 28.81
N LEU A 61 4.39 5.47 27.92
CA LEU A 61 3.88 6.83 28.11
C LEU A 61 2.46 6.85 28.68
N HIS A 62 1.67 5.81 28.41
CA HIS A 62 0.27 5.63 28.82
C HIS A 62 0.11 4.28 29.55
N PRO A 63 0.55 4.15 30.84
CA PRO A 63 0.70 2.85 31.50
C PRO A 63 -0.59 2.03 31.62
N ASN A 64 -1.74 2.69 31.61
CA ASN A 64 -3.06 2.08 31.67
C ASN A 64 -3.59 1.62 30.31
N VAL A 65 -2.88 1.90 29.18
CA VAL A 65 -3.32 1.50 27.84
C VAL A 65 -2.42 0.41 27.29
N LYS A 66 -3.02 -0.69 26.83
CA LYS A 66 -2.37 -1.83 26.16
C LYS A 66 -2.82 -1.90 24.70
N ILE A 67 -1.89 -2.22 23.82
CA ILE A 67 -2.17 -2.40 22.40
C ILE A 67 -2.09 -3.88 22.08
N ASP A 68 -3.23 -4.44 21.67
CA ASP A 68 -3.38 -5.87 21.36
C ASP A 68 -3.44 -6.06 19.84
N PHE A 69 -2.39 -6.63 19.28
CA PHE A 69 -2.34 -6.99 17.87
C PHE A 69 -3.16 -8.26 17.60
N ILE A 70 -4.04 -8.20 16.61
CA ILE A 70 -4.81 -9.33 16.09
C ILE A 70 -4.54 -9.46 14.60
N ASN A 71 -4.07 -10.64 14.18
CA ASN A 71 -3.75 -10.89 12.77
C ASN A 71 -5.03 -11.03 11.94
N VAL A 72 -5.30 -10.03 11.10
CA VAL A 72 -6.29 -10.08 10.03
C VAL A 72 -5.62 -9.55 8.77
N ASN A 73 -5.71 -10.27 7.66
CA ASN A 73 -5.13 -9.79 6.40
C ASN A 73 -5.76 -8.44 6.03
N VAL A 74 -4.94 -7.45 5.74
CA VAL A 74 -5.36 -6.07 5.47
C VAL A 74 -6.39 -5.95 4.35
N HIS A 75 -6.35 -6.84 3.36
CA HIS A 75 -7.34 -6.87 2.28
C HIS A 75 -8.71 -7.42 2.71
N ASN A 76 -8.78 -8.09 3.86
CA ASN A 76 -10.00 -8.70 4.40
C ASN A 76 -10.57 -7.91 5.59
N THR A 77 -9.85 -6.94 6.13
CA THR A 77 -10.27 -6.22 7.36
C THR A 77 -11.58 -5.48 7.19
N THR A 78 -11.81 -4.88 6.00
CA THR A 78 -13.05 -4.14 5.71
C THR A 78 -14.27 -5.07 5.70
N ASP A 79 -14.16 -6.23 5.04
CA ASP A 79 -15.27 -7.19 4.95
C ASP A 79 -15.52 -7.85 6.31
N ALA A 80 -14.46 -8.22 7.02
CA ALA A 80 -14.56 -8.76 8.37
C ALA A 80 -15.21 -7.75 9.35
N LEU A 81 -14.86 -6.46 9.26
CA LEU A 81 -15.49 -5.43 10.08
C LEU A 81 -16.95 -5.23 9.72
N GLU A 82 -17.32 -5.26 8.43
CA GLU A 82 -18.70 -5.16 7.97
C GLU A 82 -19.56 -6.31 8.55
N GLU A 83 -18.98 -7.50 8.68
CA GLU A 83 -19.66 -8.66 9.28
C GLU A 83 -19.76 -8.57 10.81
N ASP A 84 -18.72 -8.08 11.49
CA ASP A 84 -18.60 -8.12 12.95
C ASP A 84 -19.17 -6.89 13.66
N ALA A 85 -19.15 -5.72 13.01
CA ALA A 85 -19.65 -4.49 13.60
C ALA A 85 -21.12 -4.55 14.06
N PRO A 86 -22.06 -5.12 13.28
CA PRO A 86 -23.46 -5.26 13.75
C PRO A 86 -23.61 -6.17 14.97
N LYS A 87 -22.63 -7.07 15.21
CA LYS A 87 -22.61 -7.96 16.38
C LYS A 87 -21.97 -7.31 17.61
N GLY A 88 -21.41 -6.08 17.47
CA GLY A 88 -20.69 -5.38 18.54
C GLY A 88 -19.36 -6.02 18.94
N VAL A 89 -18.74 -6.84 18.07
CA VAL A 89 -17.51 -7.59 18.36
C VAL A 89 -16.30 -7.13 17.56
N GLY A 90 -16.37 -6.03 16.86
CA GLY A 90 -15.27 -5.45 16.08
C GLY A 90 -14.07 -4.98 16.93
N PRO A 91 -12.92 -4.70 16.30
CA PRO A 91 -11.73 -4.14 16.94
C PRO A 91 -11.90 -2.63 17.22
N ASP A 92 -10.95 -2.04 17.95
CA ASP A 92 -10.91 -0.58 18.11
C ASP A 92 -10.28 0.10 16.90
N ILE A 93 -9.30 -0.55 16.27
CA ILE A 93 -8.57 -0.06 15.11
C ILE A 93 -8.51 -1.15 14.03
N ILE A 94 -8.74 -0.76 12.78
CA ILE A 94 -8.40 -1.58 11.61
C ILE A 94 -7.36 -0.88 10.74
N ALA A 95 -6.49 -1.66 10.10
CA ALA A 95 -5.75 -1.20 8.94
C ALA A 95 -6.47 -1.63 7.67
N ALA A 96 -6.54 -0.74 6.68
CA ALA A 96 -7.06 -1.05 5.35
C ALA A 96 -6.42 -0.14 4.30
N PRO A 97 -6.28 -0.58 3.03
CA PRO A 97 -5.92 0.30 1.93
C PRO A 97 -6.98 1.40 1.75
N HIS A 98 -6.56 2.60 1.42
CA HIS A 98 -7.43 3.78 1.37
C HIS A 98 -8.55 3.71 0.31
N ASP A 99 -8.43 2.89 -0.70
CA ASP A 99 -9.48 2.65 -1.69
C ASP A 99 -10.74 2.02 -1.09
N ASN A 100 -10.63 1.42 0.10
CA ASN A 100 -11.77 0.95 0.89
C ASN A 100 -12.51 2.07 1.65
N LEU A 101 -11.95 3.29 1.68
CA LEU A 101 -12.48 4.40 2.49
C LEU A 101 -13.95 4.70 2.19
N GLY A 102 -14.31 4.76 0.90
CA GLY A 102 -15.70 5.01 0.49
C GLY A 102 -16.67 3.96 1.05
N LYS A 103 -16.28 2.68 1.03
CA LYS A 103 -17.08 1.59 1.61
C LYS A 103 -17.17 1.71 3.13
N LEU A 104 -16.04 1.94 3.80
CA LEU A 104 -15.99 2.08 5.26
C LEU A 104 -16.88 3.23 5.76
N VAL A 105 -16.87 4.39 5.08
CA VAL A 105 -17.66 5.56 5.46
C VAL A 105 -19.15 5.36 5.15
N THR A 106 -19.49 4.87 3.96
CA THR A 106 -20.90 4.70 3.56
C THR A 106 -21.63 3.63 4.38
N LYS A 107 -20.87 2.67 4.91
CA LYS A 107 -21.38 1.63 5.83
C LYS A 107 -21.32 2.05 7.31
N ASN A 108 -20.88 3.29 7.62
CA ASN A 108 -20.73 3.80 8.98
C ASN A 108 -19.89 2.89 9.90
N LEU A 109 -18.76 2.39 9.38
CA LEU A 109 -17.89 1.43 10.07
C LEU A 109 -16.74 2.11 10.83
N ILE A 110 -16.41 3.35 10.48
CA ILE A 110 -15.25 4.10 11.02
C ILE A 110 -15.65 5.50 11.45
N LEU A 111 -14.88 6.05 12.37
CA LEU A 111 -15.05 7.41 12.88
C LEU A 111 -14.21 8.42 12.08
N PRO A 112 -14.65 9.69 11.98
CA PRO A 112 -13.79 10.77 11.49
C PRO A 112 -12.50 10.88 12.32
N THR A 113 -11.43 11.34 11.66
CA THR A 113 -10.15 11.58 12.34
C THR A 113 -10.30 12.70 13.37
N GLU A 114 -9.99 12.40 14.61
CA GLU A 114 -9.84 13.43 15.65
C GLU A 114 -8.64 14.31 15.30
N ASN A 115 -8.71 15.61 15.53
CA ASN A 115 -7.66 16.57 15.20
C ASN A 115 -7.17 16.54 13.73
N ALA A 116 -8.07 16.27 12.77
CA ALA A 116 -7.76 16.12 11.34
C ALA A 116 -6.87 17.24 10.77
N SER A 117 -7.08 18.49 11.21
CA SER A 117 -6.27 19.64 10.79
C SER A 117 -4.79 19.49 11.20
N GLU A 118 -4.53 19.01 12.40
CA GLU A 118 -3.16 18.80 12.90
C GLU A 118 -2.51 17.58 12.27
N VAL A 119 -3.28 16.49 12.11
CA VAL A 119 -2.82 15.28 11.43
C VAL A 119 -2.43 15.58 9.99
N SER A 120 -3.26 16.32 9.24
CA SER A 120 -3.00 16.66 7.83
C SER A 120 -1.73 17.52 7.62
N LYS A 121 -1.32 18.31 8.63
CA LYS A 121 -0.05 19.08 8.58
C LYS A 121 1.19 18.21 8.77
N LYS A 122 1.08 17.11 9.50
CA LYS A 122 2.19 16.20 9.81
C LYS A 122 2.49 15.22 8.68
N VAL A 123 1.47 14.83 7.91
CA VAL A 123 1.55 13.76 6.92
C VAL A 123 1.79 14.28 5.50
N LEU A 124 2.16 13.39 4.58
CA LEU A 124 2.27 13.71 3.16
C LEU A 124 0.89 14.15 2.63
N LYS A 125 0.88 15.19 1.78
CA LYS A 125 -0.37 15.71 1.18
C LYS A 125 -1.16 14.64 0.42
N SER A 126 -0.46 13.73 -0.27
CA SER A 126 -1.07 12.59 -0.96
C SER A 126 -1.79 11.65 0.00
N CYS A 127 -1.17 11.36 1.16
CA CYS A 127 -1.77 10.53 2.20
C CYS A 127 -2.99 11.20 2.84
N ALA A 128 -2.90 12.49 3.17
CA ALA A 128 -4.04 13.23 3.70
C ALA A 128 -5.22 13.25 2.71
N LYS A 129 -4.93 13.50 1.41
CA LYS A 129 -5.95 13.45 0.35
C LYS A 129 -6.57 12.06 0.22
N ALA A 130 -5.76 11.00 0.24
CA ALA A 130 -6.22 9.62 0.12
C ALA A 130 -7.15 9.20 1.26
N LEU A 131 -6.96 9.75 2.46
CA LEU A 131 -7.81 9.48 3.64
C LEU A 131 -8.93 10.51 3.83
N THR A 132 -9.23 11.33 2.81
CA THR A 132 -10.32 12.30 2.86
C THR A 132 -11.47 11.87 1.94
N TYR A 133 -12.67 11.73 2.50
CA TYR A 133 -13.89 11.39 1.77
C TYR A 133 -14.96 12.47 1.99
N ASN A 134 -15.50 13.05 0.90
CA ASN A 134 -16.47 14.14 0.95
C ASN A 134 -16.06 15.31 1.88
N GLY A 135 -14.77 15.69 1.84
CA GLY A 135 -14.23 16.80 2.62
C GLY A 135 -13.90 16.48 4.09
N THR A 136 -14.23 15.29 4.57
CA THR A 136 -13.89 14.83 5.93
C THR A 136 -12.76 13.83 5.89
N MET A 137 -11.72 14.03 6.71
CA MET A 137 -10.63 13.08 6.87
C MET A 137 -11.06 11.95 7.80
N TYR A 138 -10.72 10.72 7.40
CA TYR A 138 -10.90 9.49 8.19
C TYR A 138 -9.59 8.74 8.24
N GLY A 139 -9.21 8.29 9.43
CA GLY A 139 -8.01 7.49 9.63
C GLY A 139 -6.70 8.26 9.65
N TYR A 140 -5.65 7.53 9.93
CA TYR A 140 -4.27 7.99 10.10
C TYR A 140 -3.39 7.20 9.14
N PRO A 141 -2.56 7.85 8.30
CA PRO A 141 -1.78 7.12 7.32
C PRO A 141 -0.60 6.41 7.98
N GLU A 142 -0.57 5.10 7.88
CA GLU A 142 0.52 4.28 8.39
C GLU A 142 1.73 4.30 7.45
N SER A 143 1.49 4.24 6.13
CA SER A 143 2.52 4.33 5.09
C SER A 143 1.98 4.91 3.79
N ALA A 144 2.89 5.48 2.99
CA ALA A 144 2.67 5.71 1.57
C ALA A 144 3.16 4.51 0.77
N GLU A 145 2.52 4.22 -0.37
CA GLU A 145 2.81 3.05 -1.19
C GLU A 145 2.75 3.39 -2.68
N THR A 146 3.62 2.77 -3.46
CA THR A 146 3.54 2.66 -4.92
C THR A 146 4.36 1.46 -5.37
N TYR A 147 4.25 1.10 -6.66
CA TYR A 147 5.10 0.12 -7.30
C TYR A 147 6.02 0.79 -8.32
N ALA A 148 7.11 0.10 -8.66
CA ALA A 148 8.14 0.58 -9.58
C ALA A 148 8.80 -0.59 -10.31
N LEU A 149 9.77 -0.33 -11.16
CA LEU A 149 10.57 -1.37 -11.81
C LEU A 149 11.74 -1.77 -10.90
N PHE A 150 11.74 -3.02 -10.45
CA PHE A 150 12.90 -3.67 -9.83
C PHE A 150 13.77 -4.30 -10.89
N TYR A 151 15.08 -4.25 -10.69
CA TYR A 151 16.04 -4.92 -11.57
C TYR A 151 17.15 -5.64 -10.79
N ASN A 152 17.46 -6.86 -11.18
CA ASN A 152 18.48 -7.68 -10.58
C ASN A 152 19.85 -7.32 -11.16
N LYS A 153 20.74 -6.71 -10.35
CA LYS A 153 22.06 -6.22 -10.78
C LYS A 153 23.03 -7.32 -11.24
N ASN A 154 22.75 -8.56 -10.87
CA ASN A 154 23.51 -9.71 -11.37
C ASN A 154 23.11 -10.12 -12.79
N LEU A 155 21.97 -9.64 -13.30
CA LEU A 155 21.39 -10.02 -14.60
C LEU A 155 21.31 -8.85 -15.59
N ILE A 156 21.24 -7.61 -15.11
CA ILE A 156 21.17 -6.40 -15.94
C ILE A 156 21.97 -5.27 -15.30
N ARG A 157 22.77 -4.57 -16.09
CA ARG A 157 23.51 -3.39 -15.64
C ARG A 157 22.59 -2.17 -15.62
N GLU A 158 22.85 -1.22 -14.73
CA GLU A 158 22.03 -0.02 -14.55
C GLU A 158 21.91 0.82 -15.84
N ASN A 159 22.98 0.90 -16.63
CA ASN A 159 23.00 1.63 -17.91
C ASN A 159 22.31 0.89 -19.06
N GLU A 160 21.92 -0.36 -18.87
CA GLU A 160 21.18 -1.18 -19.85
C GLU A 160 19.67 -1.20 -19.58
N ILE A 161 19.22 -0.62 -18.46
CA ILE A 161 17.81 -0.64 -18.09
C ILE A 161 16.98 0.10 -19.15
N PRO A 162 15.97 -0.57 -19.73
CA PRO A 162 15.15 0.00 -20.78
C PRO A 162 14.35 1.23 -20.29
N ARG A 163 14.32 2.27 -21.08
CA ARG A 163 13.55 3.50 -20.78
C ARG A 163 12.18 3.54 -21.42
N THR A 164 11.95 2.72 -22.43
CA THR A 164 10.67 2.56 -23.12
C THR A 164 10.26 1.10 -23.17
N TRP A 165 8.98 0.82 -23.37
CA TRP A 165 8.51 -0.56 -23.56
C TRP A 165 9.06 -1.20 -24.84
N GLU A 166 9.35 -0.42 -25.87
CA GLU A 166 9.99 -0.88 -27.09
C GLU A 166 11.41 -1.39 -26.78
N ASP A 167 12.21 -0.61 -26.05
CA ASP A 167 13.56 -1.02 -25.63
C ASP A 167 13.50 -2.25 -24.74
N LEU A 168 12.50 -2.32 -23.83
CA LEU A 168 12.31 -3.47 -22.96
C LEU A 168 12.08 -4.76 -23.74
N LYS A 169 11.22 -4.74 -24.75
CA LYS A 169 10.97 -5.90 -25.62
C LYS A 169 12.25 -6.38 -26.29
N VAL A 170 13.01 -5.47 -26.89
CA VAL A 170 14.27 -5.80 -27.57
C VAL A 170 15.30 -6.37 -26.60
N TRP A 171 15.42 -5.77 -25.42
CA TRP A 171 16.37 -6.24 -24.40
C TRP A 171 15.96 -7.63 -23.88
N VAL A 172 14.69 -7.84 -23.56
CA VAL A 172 14.18 -9.11 -23.02
C VAL A 172 14.34 -10.25 -24.03
N GLN A 173 14.05 -10.04 -25.31
CA GLN A 173 14.24 -11.05 -26.34
C GLN A 173 15.71 -11.53 -26.42
N LYS A 174 16.66 -10.60 -26.43
CA LYS A 174 18.10 -10.91 -26.41
C LYS A 174 18.50 -11.65 -25.12
N PHE A 175 18.01 -11.16 -23.98
CA PHE A 175 18.31 -11.77 -22.69
C PHE A 175 17.81 -13.20 -22.59
N ASN A 176 16.56 -13.45 -22.97
CA ASN A 176 15.94 -14.79 -22.90
C ASN A 176 16.67 -15.79 -23.82
N GLN A 177 17.11 -15.35 -25.02
CA GLN A 177 17.92 -16.18 -25.91
C GLN A 177 19.29 -16.54 -25.32
N ALA A 178 19.93 -15.59 -24.65
CA ALA A 178 21.24 -15.77 -24.04
C ALA A 178 21.21 -16.52 -22.70
N ASN A 179 20.05 -16.57 -22.04
CA ASN A 179 19.91 -17.12 -20.69
C ASN A 179 18.72 -18.12 -20.62
N PRO A 180 18.83 -19.32 -21.21
CA PRO A 180 17.78 -20.33 -21.14
C PRO A 180 17.38 -20.64 -19.69
N GLY A 181 16.06 -20.64 -19.41
CA GLY A 181 15.52 -20.87 -18.08
C GLY A 181 15.37 -19.61 -17.20
N LYS A 182 15.81 -18.45 -17.68
CA LYS A 182 15.58 -17.15 -17.03
C LYS A 182 14.63 -16.28 -17.85
N LEU A 183 13.97 -15.33 -17.18
CA LEU A 183 13.07 -14.38 -17.81
C LEU A 183 13.63 -12.97 -17.69
N GLY A 184 13.67 -12.23 -18.79
CA GLY A 184 14.13 -10.85 -18.80
C GLY A 184 13.20 -9.90 -18.06
N PHE A 185 11.90 -10.21 -18.04
CA PHE A 185 10.88 -9.39 -17.39
C PHE A 185 9.68 -10.22 -16.93
N VAL A 186 9.15 -9.90 -15.76
CA VAL A 186 7.90 -10.46 -15.23
C VAL A 186 7.05 -9.38 -14.56
N MET A 187 5.73 -9.55 -14.59
CA MET A 187 4.75 -8.80 -13.81
C MET A 187 3.46 -9.61 -13.68
N ASP A 188 2.65 -9.31 -12.67
CA ASP A 188 1.32 -9.90 -12.56
C ASP A 188 0.42 -9.37 -13.69
N ILE A 189 -0.07 -10.29 -14.51
CA ILE A 189 -0.88 -9.98 -15.70
C ILE A 189 -2.37 -9.88 -15.42
N ALA A 190 -2.81 -10.30 -14.26
CA ALA A 190 -4.22 -10.37 -13.91
C ALA A 190 -4.62 -9.28 -12.89
N SER A 191 -3.65 -8.63 -12.27
CA SER A 191 -3.88 -7.59 -11.28
C SER A 191 -4.19 -6.25 -11.92
N GLY A 192 -5.39 -5.73 -11.68
CA GLY A 192 -5.76 -4.36 -12.06
C GLY A 192 -4.87 -3.30 -11.42
N TYR A 193 -4.28 -3.60 -10.25
CA TYR A 193 -3.36 -2.71 -9.55
C TYR A 193 -2.10 -2.42 -10.37
N TYR A 194 -1.49 -3.44 -10.97
CA TYR A 194 -0.30 -3.26 -11.82
C TYR A 194 -0.65 -2.89 -13.25
N SER A 195 -1.70 -3.49 -13.81
CA SER A 195 -2.02 -3.31 -15.23
C SER A 195 -2.63 -1.95 -15.56
N ILE A 196 -3.11 -1.20 -14.57
CA ILE A 196 -3.64 0.15 -14.75
C ILE A 196 -2.63 1.09 -15.45
N LEU A 197 -1.33 0.89 -15.23
CA LEU A 197 -0.28 1.70 -15.84
C LEU A 197 -0.42 1.79 -17.37
N PHE A 198 -0.86 0.72 -18.02
CA PHE A 198 -1.04 0.67 -19.46
C PHE A 198 -2.17 1.57 -19.96
N THR A 199 -3.09 1.98 -19.11
CA THR A 199 -4.22 2.84 -19.46
C THR A 199 -3.92 4.33 -19.34
N THR A 200 -2.76 4.71 -18.80
CA THR A 200 -2.50 6.08 -18.28
C THR A 200 -1.88 7.06 -19.27
N ALA A 201 -1.62 6.63 -20.52
CA ALA A 201 -1.15 7.53 -21.58
C ALA A 201 -2.12 8.72 -21.78
N ASN A 202 -1.59 9.84 -22.28
CA ASN A 202 -2.36 11.08 -22.48
C ASN A 202 -3.11 11.53 -21.21
N ASN A 203 -2.51 11.33 -20.06
CA ASN A 203 -3.10 11.68 -18.74
C ASN A 203 -4.46 11.03 -18.47
N ASN A 204 -4.75 9.86 -19.08
CA ASN A 204 -5.96 9.11 -18.77
C ASN A 204 -5.94 8.58 -17.34
N ARG A 205 -7.06 8.70 -16.62
CA ARG A 205 -7.18 8.29 -15.21
C ARG A 205 -8.49 7.57 -14.96
N LEU A 206 -8.42 6.49 -14.20
CA LEU A 206 -9.58 5.75 -13.72
C LEU A 206 -10.50 6.68 -12.93
N TYR A 207 -11.78 6.73 -13.29
CA TYR A 207 -12.80 7.60 -12.72
C TYR A 207 -12.47 9.11 -12.78
N GLY A 208 -11.78 9.53 -13.85
CA GLY A 208 -11.42 10.91 -14.12
C GLY A 208 -10.20 11.39 -13.32
N GLU A 209 -9.81 12.64 -13.53
CA GLU A 209 -8.61 13.25 -12.96
C GLU A 209 -8.61 13.23 -11.41
N SER A 210 -9.78 13.45 -10.81
CA SER A 210 -9.94 13.41 -9.34
C SER A 210 -10.12 11.99 -8.80
N GLY A 211 -10.41 10.99 -9.64
CA GLY A 211 -10.76 9.63 -9.22
C GLY A 211 -12.14 9.51 -8.59
N THR A 212 -13.06 10.45 -8.84
CA THR A 212 -14.36 10.52 -8.16
C THR A 212 -15.57 10.43 -9.09
N ASP A 213 -15.38 10.45 -10.40
CA ASP A 213 -16.48 10.32 -11.36
C ASP A 213 -16.78 8.85 -11.67
N ALA A 214 -17.60 8.23 -10.84
CA ALA A 214 -18.01 6.84 -10.99
C ALA A 214 -18.71 6.53 -12.34
N ARG A 215 -19.22 7.55 -13.07
CA ARG A 215 -19.86 7.38 -14.39
C ARG A 215 -18.87 7.32 -15.53
N SER A 216 -17.62 7.76 -15.30
CA SER A 216 -16.55 7.85 -16.30
C SER A 216 -15.34 7.01 -15.92
N PRO A 217 -15.41 5.65 -15.96
CA PRO A 217 -14.30 4.79 -15.59
C PRO A 217 -13.06 4.97 -16.48
N ASN A 218 -13.20 5.45 -17.71
CA ASN A 218 -12.12 5.72 -18.66
C ASN A 218 -11.27 4.49 -19.06
N MET A 219 -11.81 3.28 -18.90
CA MET A 219 -11.11 2.05 -19.27
C MET A 219 -11.22 1.73 -20.77
N SER A 220 -12.14 2.37 -21.51
CA SER A 220 -12.30 2.16 -22.96
C SER A 220 -11.94 3.39 -23.81
N THR A 221 -11.12 4.29 -23.27
CA THR A 221 -10.57 5.42 -24.03
C THR A 221 -9.56 4.94 -25.09
N PRO A 222 -9.31 5.71 -26.16
CA PRO A 222 -8.27 5.36 -27.14
C PRO A 222 -6.90 5.11 -26.51
N ALA A 223 -6.55 5.88 -25.47
CA ALA A 223 -5.30 5.70 -24.71
C ALA A 223 -5.27 4.34 -23.99
N ALA A 224 -6.33 3.99 -23.29
CA ALA A 224 -6.45 2.71 -22.60
C ALA A 224 -6.41 1.51 -23.56
N ILE A 225 -7.16 1.60 -24.68
CA ILE A 225 -7.17 0.55 -25.72
C ILE A 225 -5.76 0.37 -26.32
N LYS A 226 -5.07 1.47 -26.67
CA LYS A 226 -3.70 1.42 -27.19
C LYS A 226 -2.74 0.76 -26.20
N GLY A 227 -2.82 1.13 -24.92
CA GLY A 227 -1.94 0.57 -23.89
C GLY A 227 -2.24 -0.89 -23.61
N LEU A 228 -3.50 -1.32 -23.56
CA LEU A 228 -3.83 -2.74 -23.35
C LEU A 228 -3.55 -3.61 -24.60
N LYS A 229 -3.49 -3.03 -25.82
CA LYS A 229 -2.93 -3.72 -26.98
C LYS A 229 -1.43 -3.94 -26.86
N LEU A 230 -0.68 -2.98 -26.32
CA LEU A 230 0.72 -3.20 -25.94
C LEU A 230 0.83 -4.31 -24.90
N PHE A 231 0.04 -4.26 -23.81
CA PHE A 231 0.01 -5.31 -22.78
C PHE A 231 -0.24 -6.69 -23.38
N GLN A 232 -1.24 -6.84 -24.25
CA GLN A 232 -1.54 -8.09 -24.95
C GLN A 232 -0.35 -8.61 -25.76
N SER A 233 0.38 -7.69 -26.47
CA SER A 233 1.53 -8.07 -27.28
C SER A 233 2.70 -8.63 -26.48
N LEU A 234 2.83 -8.25 -25.20
CA LEU A 234 3.93 -8.71 -24.33
C LEU A 234 3.97 -10.23 -24.19
N ARG A 235 2.82 -10.91 -24.23
CA ARG A 235 2.75 -12.37 -24.18
C ARG A 235 3.58 -13.00 -25.30
N GLN A 236 3.45 -12.52 -26.52
CA GLN A 236 4.20 -13.00 -27.67
C GLN A 236 5.62 -12.43 -27.70
N ASP A 237 5.72 -11.09 -27.55
CA ASP A 237 6.98 -10.37 -27.69
C ASP A 237 8.05 -10.82 -26.68
N LEU A 238 7.62 -11.26 -25.48
CA LEU A 238 8.50 -11.72 -24.39
C LEU A 238 8.53 -13.24 -24.24
N GLY A 239 7.79 -14.00 -25.05
CA GLY A 239 7.75 -15.45 -24.99
C GLY A 239 7.09 -16.04 -23.74
N LEU A 240 6.13 -15.34 -23.15
CA LEU A 240 5.51 -15.68 -21.84
C LEU A 240 4.27 -16.60 -21.98
N TYR A 241 4.32 -17.57 -22.89
CA TYR A 241 3.14 -18.42 -23.19
C TYR A 241 2.76 -19.40 -22.09
N ASN A 242 3.74 -19.95 -21.39
CA ASN A 242 3.58 -21.05 -20.44
C ASN A 242 3.96 -20.67 -19.00
N THR A 243 4.12 -19.38 -18.72
CA THR A 243 4.52 -18.90 -17.40
C THR A 243 3.28 -18.43 -16.66
N GLU A 244 3.06 -18.96 -15.46
CA GLU A 244 2.08 -18.38 -14.55
C GLU A 244 2.62 -17.05 -14.02
N LEU A 245 1.90 -15.97 -14.30
CA LEU A 245 2.29 -14.59 -13.96
C LEU A 245 1.29 -14.00 -12.96
N SER A 246 1.19 -14.62 -11.80
CA SER A 246 0.55 -14.07 -10.61
C SER A 246 1.56 -13.27 -9.78
N THR A 247 1.09 -12.42 -8.87
CA THR A 247 1.99 -11.68 -7.95
C THR A 247 2.96 -12.64 -7.26
N ALA A 248 2.46 -13.73 -6.68
CA ALA A 248 3.28 -14.68 -5.93
C ALA A 248 4.34 -15.37 -6.82
N SER A 249 3.97 -15.79 -8.05
CA SER A 249 4.91 -16.43 -8.96
C SER A 249 5.97 -15.46 -9.48
N CYS A 250 5.60 -14.22 -9.79
CA CYS A 250 6.55 -13.19 -10.23
C CYS A 250 7.52 -12.81 -9.12
N ASP A 251 7.03 -12.61 -7.90
CA ASP A 251 7.86 -12.35 -6.72
C ASP A 251 8.86 -13.50 -6.48
N ALA A 252 8.42 -14.75 -6.58
CA ALA A 252 9.27 -15.93 -6.43
C ALA A 252 10.34 -16.03 -7.53
N LEU A 253 9.99 -15.75 -8.79
CA LEU A 253 10.94 -15.73 -9.91
C LEU A 253 12.01 -14.66 -9.70
N PHE A 254 11.65 -13.48 -9.24
CA PHE A 254 12.64 -12.43 -8.95
C PHE A 254 13.48 -12.79 -7.73
N ALA A 255 12.86 -13.24 -6.63
CA ALA A 255 13.56 -13.63 -5.39
C ALA A 255 14.53 -14.80 -5.58
N SER A 256 14.30 -15.71 -6.54
CA SER A 256 15.19 -16.81 -6.88
C SER A 256 16.29 -16.45 -7.88
N GLY A 257 16.33 -15.18 -8.37
CA GLY A 257 17.30 -14.75 -9.39
C GLY A 257 17.00 -15.28 -10.80
N ASN A 258 15.76 -15.71 -11.07
CA ASN A 258 15.30 -16.22 -12.36
C ASN A 258 14.59 -15.16 -13.21
N ALA A 259 14.36 -13.95 -12.68
CA ALA A 259 13.88 -12.81 -13.44
C ALA A 259 14.84 -11.63 -13.35
N ALA A 260 15.12 -10.96 -14.48
CA ALA A 260 16.02 -9.82 -14.51
C ALA A 260 15.32 -8.52 -14.10
N MET A 261 14.08 -8.34 -14.49
CA MET A 261 13.26 -7.17 -14.14
C MET A 261 11.86 -7.60 -13.69
N HIS A 262 11.30 -6.84 -12.74
CA HIS A 262 9.99 -7.12 -12.15
C HIS A 262 9.29 -5.82 -11.76
N ILE A 263 8.01 -5.66 -12.12
CA ILE A 263 7.17 -4.58 -11.60
C ILE A 263 6.48 -5.06 -10.34
N THR A 264 6.85 -4.48 -9.20
CA THR A 264 6.24 -4.79 -7.90
C THR A 264 6.37 -3.59 -6.93
N GLY A 265 5.79 -3.71 -5.76
CA GLY A 265 5.75 -2.63 -4.76
C GLY A 265 6.89 -2.70 -3.75
N LEU A 266 6.97 -1.62 -2.99
CA LEU A 266 8.01 -1.43 -1.97
C LEU A 266 7.94 -2.47 -0.82
N TRP A 267 6.83 -3.17 -0.65
CA TRP A 267 6.68 -4.29 0.30
C TRP A 267 7.60 -5.47 0.00
N ASN A 268 8.08 -5.60 -1.24
CA ASN A 268 9.01 -6.64 -1.65
C ASN A 268 10.49 -6.28 -1.42
N VAL A 269 10.82 -5.07 -0.98
CA VAL A 269 12.20 -4.67 -0.68
C VAL A 269 12.82 -5.60 0.37
N LYS A 270 12.17 -5.78 1.51
CA LYS A 270 12.66 -6.65 2.59
C LYS A 270 12.68 -8.15 2.22
N PRO A 271 11.63 -8.71 1.61
CA PRO A 271 11.68 -10.07 1.08
C PRO A 271 12.85 -10.33 0.13
N PHE A 272 13.12 -9.43 -0.83
CA PHE A 272 14.22 -9.60 -1.79
C PHE A 272 15.61 -9.41 -1.15
N GLU A 273 15.75 -8.48 -0.19
CA GLU A 273 16.97 -8.38 0.63
C GLU A 273 17.24 -9.69 1.39
N LYS A 274 16.19 -10.25 2.00
CA LYS A 274 16.29 -11.54 2.73
C LYS A 274 16.62 -12.70 1.82
N ALA A 275 16.16 -12.68 0.58
CA ALA A 275 16.51 -13.68 -0.43
C ALA A 275 17.94 -13.52 -0.98
N GLY A 276 18.66 -12.46 -0.59
CA GLY A 276 20.05 -12.23 -1.01
C GLY A 276 20.19 -11.66 -2.41
N ILE A 277 19.11 -11.10 -3.00
CA ILE A 277 19.18 -10.49 -4.33
C ILE A 277 19.81 -9.10 -4.23
N ASP A 278 20.86 -8.86 -5.03
CA ASP A 278 21.35 -7.50 -5.26
C ASP A 278 20.53 -6.85 -6.36
N PHE A 279 19.68 -5.90 -5.98
CA PHE A 279 18.75 -5.26 -6.88
C PHE A 279 18.78 -3.74 -6.76
N GLY A 280 18.25 -3.08 -7.77
CA GLY A 280 17.92 -1.66 -7.76
C GLY A 280 16.45 -1.45 -8.07
N VAL A 281 15.99 -0.20 -7.87
CA VAL A 281 14.62 0.24 -8.16
C VAL A 281 14.70 1.50 -9.01
N THR A 282 13.90 1.56 -10.07
CA THR A 282 13.80 2.71 -10.97
C THR A 282 12.38 2.92 -11.46
N THR A 283 12.14 3.97 -12.26
CA THR A 283 10.84 4.22 -12.86
C THR A 283 10.47 3.15 -13.88
N ILE A 284 9.18 2.95 -14.08
CA ILE A 284 8.62 2.07 -15.11
C ILE A 284 8.91 2.68 -16.49
N PRO A 285 9.24 1.86 -17.53
CA PRO A 285 9.49 2.34 -18.88
C PRO A 285 8.30 3.14 -19.46
N CYS A 286 8.61 4.17 -20.25
CA CYS A 286 7.60 5.02 -20.89
C CYS A 286 6.73 4.23 -21.88
N LEU A 287 5.43 4.52 -21.90
CA LEU A 287 4.51 3.98 -22.91
C LEU A 287 4.81 4.55 -24.30
N PRO A 288 4.43 3.85 -25.37
CA PRO A 288 4.65 4.30 -26.75
C PRO A 288 4.10 5.69 -27.04
N GLY A 289 5.00 6.61 -27.37
CA GLY A 289 4.69 8.02 -27.66
C GLY A 289 4.67 8.93 -26.43
N GLU A 290 4.94 8.41 -25.23
CA GLU A 290 5.06 9.20 -24.01
C GLU A 290 6.54 9.47 -23.68
N SER A 291 6.81 10.65 -23.11
CA SER A 291 8.16 11.04 -22.67
C SER A 291 8.37 10.84 -21.16
N ASN A 292 7.30 10.61 -20.44
CA ASN A 292 7.30 10.38 -19.00
C ASN A 292 6.91 8.94 -18.66
N PRO A 293 7.37 8.39 -17.53
CA PRO A 293 6.90 7.12 -17.01
C PRO A 293 5.37 7.07 -16.90
N PRO A 294 4.75 5.89 -17.12
CA PRO A 294 3.31 5.73 -16.92
C PRO A 294 2.95 5.97 -15.46
N ALA A 295 1.75 6.43 -15.23
CA ALA A 295 1.29 6.62 -13.88
C ALA A 295 0.99 5.27 -13.21
N SER A 296 1.68 5.00 -12.10
CA SER A 296 1.34 3.91 -11.19
C SER A 296 0.21 4.34 -10.26
N PHE A 297 -0.50 3.38 -9.68
CA PHE A 297 -1.28 3.71 -8.49
C PHE A 297 -0.35 4.10 -7.34
N SER A 298 -0.72 5.16 -6.61
CA SER A 298 -0.21 5.40 -5.27
C SER A 298 -1.24 4.97 -4.25
N GLY A 299 -0.76 4.33 -3.19
CA GLY A 299 -1.55 3.85 -2.08
C GLY A 299 -1.24 4.60 -0.79
N THR A 300 -2.18 4.51 0.13
CA THR A 300 -1.98 4.86 1.53
C THR A 300 -2.58 3.74 2.36
N ARG A 301 -1.74 3.10 3.17
CA ARG A 301 -2.23 2.19 4.18
C ARG A 301 -2.78 3.05 5.30
N GLY A 302 -4.08 3.06 5.46
CA GLY A 302 -4.76 3.81 6.51
C GLY A 302 -5.00 2.94 7.73
N MET A 303 -4.90 3.52 8.92
CA MET A 303 -5.39 2.95 10.17
C MET A 303 -6.60 3.76 10.64
N TYR A 304 -7.66 3.08 10.97
CA TYR A 304 -8.96 3.71 11.20
C TYR A 304 -9.51 3.31 12.55
N VAL A 305 -9.99 4.30 13.33
CA VAL A 305 -10.77 4.02 14.54
C VAL A 305 -12.16 3.56 14.12
N THR A 306 -12.61 2.42 14.63
CA THR A 306 -13.91 1.84 14.27
C THR A 306 -15.04 2.41 15.10
N THR A 307 -16.27 2.34 14.58
CA THR A 307 -17.49 2.67 15.35
C THR A 307 -17.79 1.66 16.46
N CYS A 308 -17.09 0.51 16.48
CA CYS A 308 -17.19 -0.51 17.55
C CYS A 308 -16.35 -0.17 18.77
N SER A 309 -15.38 0.76 18.63
CA SER A 309 -14.48 1.09 19.73
C SER A 309 -15.21 1.65 20.95
N LYS A 310 -14.87 1.12 22.11
CA LYS A 310 -15.29 1.68 23.40
C LYS A 310 -14.30 2.70 23.95
N HIS A 311 -13.14 2.82 23.31
CA HIS A 311 -12.03 3.69 23.69
C HIS A 311 -11.51 4.48 22.47
N PRO A 312 -12.40 5.20 21.72
CA PRO A 312 -12.02 5.86 20.48
C PRO A 312 -10.95 6.93 20.66
N LYS A 313 -10.91 7.59 21.80
CA LYS A 313 -9.91 8.61 22.13
C LYS A 313 -8.52 8.00 22.28
N GLU A 314 -8.38 6.96 23.11
CA GLU A 314 -7.11 6.27 23.31
C GLU A 314 -6.63 5.59 22.02
N ALA A 315 -7.56 5.09 21.21
CA ALA A 315 -7.26 4.56 19.89
C ALA A 315 -6.70 5.65 18.96
N ALA A 316 -7.31 6.83 18.93
CA ALA A 316 -6.83 7.98 18.16
C ALA A 316 -5.45 8.47 18.65
N GLU A 317 -5.24 8.56 19.97
CA GLU A 317 -3.95 8.94 20.57
C GLU A 317 -2.83 7.96 20.16
N PHE A 318 -3.11 6.65 20.14
CA PHE A 318 -2.15 5.67 19.62
C PHE A 318 -1.86 5.88 18.12
N LEU A 319 -2.88 6.17 17.32
CA LEU A 319 -2.70 6.41 15.89
C LEU A 319 -1.97 7.73 15.60
N GLU A 320 -2.15 8.76 16.42
CA GLU A 320 -1.30 9.96 16.34
C GLU A 320 0.14 9.68 16.77
N PHE A 321 0.36 8.84 17.78
CA PHE A 321 1.68 8.44 18.24
C PHE A 321 2.48 7.73 17.15
N ILE A 322 1.86 6.88 16.32
CA ILE A 322 2.57 6.21 15.22
C ILE A 322 3.04 7.17 14.12
N LEU A 323 2.54 8.40 14.06
CA LEU A 323 3.00 9.45 13.14
C LEU A 323 4.26 10.18 13.62
N ASN A 324 4.80 9.88 14.80
CA ASN A 324 6.05 10.47 15.25
C ASN A 324 7.23 9.99 14.36
N PRO A 325 8.20 10.88 14.05
CA PRO A 325 9.31 10.54 13.15
C PRO A 325 10.09 9.30 13.56
N GLU A 326 10.34 9.10 14.87
CA GLU A 326 11.07 7.94 15.39
C GLU A 326 10.28 6.64 15.20
N ILE A 327 8.95 6.69 15.33
CA ILE A 327 8.06 5.54 15.14
C ILE A 327 7.94 5.21 13.66
N GLN A 328 7.83 6.22 12.80
CA GLN A 328 7.86 6.03 11.35
C GLN A 328 9.21 5.47 10.86
N GLN A 329 10.33 5.93 11.44
CA GLN A 329 11.66 5.36 11.16
C GLN A 329 11.76 3.90 11.63
N MET A 330 11.21 3.57 12.80
CA MET A 330 11.13 2.19 13.27
C MET A 330 10.33 1.31 12.31
N ARG A 331 9.18 1.80 11.82
CA ARG A 331 8.36 1.10 10.82
C ARG A 331 9.14 0.85 9.54
N PHE A 332 9.80 1.88 9.00
CA PHE A 332 10.64 1.74 7.81
C PHE A 332 11.73 0.68 8.00
N ASN A 333 12.42 0.69 9.15
CA ASN A 333 13.49 -0.29 9.42
C ASN A 333 12.97 -1.74 9.47
N LEU A 334 11.75 -1.93 9.96
CA LEU A 334 11.14 -3.27 10.08
C LEU A 334 10.52 -3.76 8.78
N THR A 335 9.87 -2.86 8.02
CA THR A 335 9.02 -3.25 6.88
C THR A 335 9.58 -2.81 5.53
N GLY A 336 10.46 -1.82 5.47
CA GLY A 336 10.90 -1.17 4.25
C GLY A 336 9.88 -0.22 3.62
N SER A 337 8.69 -0.10 4.21
CA SER A 337 7.59 0.72 3.68
C SER A 337 7.88 2.21 3.82
N MET A 338 7.47 3.00 2.83
CA MET A 338 7.68 4.46 2.81
C MET A 338 6.93 5.13 3.96
N PRO A 339 7.59 6.02 4.73
CA PRO A 339 6.89 6.81 5.75
C PRO A 339 5.75 7.63 5.15
N SER A 340 4.69 7.79 5.94
CA SER A 340 3.54 8.63 5.58
C SER A 340 3.72 10.10 5.92
N ILE A 341 4.83 10.48 6.53
CA ILE A 341 5.18 11.83 6.95
C ILE A 341 6.37 12.38 6.17
N ASN A 342 6.55 13.69 6.18
CA ASN A 342 7.73 14.34 5.61
C ASN A 342 8.98 14.04 6.45
N THR A 343 9.64 12.93 6.17
CA THR A 343 10.90 12.53 6.79
C THR A 343 11.82 11.87 5.79
N SER A 344 13.12 12.04 5.95
CA SER A 344 14.12 11.33 5.14
C SER A 344 14.41 9.98 5.76
N VAL A 345 14.39 8.94 4.94
CA VAL A 345 14.87 7.61 5.33
C VAL A 345 16.09 7.23 4.50
N ASN A 346 17.08 6.65 5.16
CA ASN A 346 18.28 6.18 4.45
C ASN A 346 17.99 4.82 3.82
N SER A 347 17.74 4.83 2.50
CA SER A 347 17.51 3.62 1.71
C SER A 347 18.04 3.79 0.29
N LYS A 348 18.83 2.83 -0.17
CA LYS A 348 19.32 2.78 -1.56
C LYS A 348 18.21 2.59 -2.61
N TYR A 349 17.01 2.22 -2.19
CA TYR A 349 15.88 1.95 -3.08
C TYR A 349 14.88 3.09 -3.14
N MET A 350 14.81 3.91 -2.08
CA MET A 350 13.78 4.94 -1.93
C MET A 350 13.78 5.96 -3.08
N GLY A 351 14.95 6.29 -3.64
CA GLY A 351 15.07 7.22 -4.76
C GLY A 351 14.27 6.79 -6.00
N GLY A 352 14.26 5.49 -6.33
CA GLY A 352 13.47 4.95 -7.44
C GLY A 352 11.96 5.05 -7.20
N PHE A 353 11.51 4.73 -6.00
CA PHE A 353 10.09 4.85 -5.64
C PHE A 353 9.61 6.31 -5.59
N LEU A 354 10.40 7.21 -4.99
CA LEU A 354 10.05 8.65 -4.94
C LEU A 354 9.94 9.21 -6.36
N LYS A 355 10.85 8.84 -7.26
CA LYS A 355 10.78 9.26 -8.65
C LYS A 355 9.57 8.71 -9.39
N GLN A 356 9.18 7.45 -9.15
CA GLN A 356 7.95 6.88 -9.73
C GLN A 356 6.70 7.56 -9.13
N LEU A 357 6.74 7.91 -7.85
CA LEU A 357 5.63 8.56 -7.15
C LEU A 357 5.31 9.96 -7.71
N GLU A 358 6.28 10.65 -8.35
CA GLU A 358 6.04 11.91 -9.05
C GLU A 358 5.01 11.78 -10.18
N TYR A 359 4.92 10.59 -10.78
CA TYR A 359 3.98 10.27 -11.87
C TYR A 359 2.74 9.52 -11.40
N ALA A 360 2.73 9.02 -10.17
CA ALA A 360 1.65 8.21 -9.63
C ALA A 360 0.37 9.01 -9.38
N PHE A 361 -0.76 8.32 -9.36
CA PHE A 361 -2.03 8.89 -8.93
C PHE A 361 -2.66 8.02 -7.84
N PRO A 362 -3.38 8.62 -6.88
CA PRO A 362 -4.06 7.87 -5.83
C PRO A 362 -5.08 6.90 -6.43
N MET A 363 -5.15 5.69 -5.91
CA MET A 363 -6.30 4.82 -6.17
C MET A 363 -7.58 5.58 -5.81
N PRO A 364 -8.61 5.55 -6.67
CA PRO A 364 -9.90 6.11 -6.30
C PRO A 364 -10.47 5.48 -5.02
N SER A 365 -11.03 6.28 -4.13
CA SER A 365 -11.59 5.82 -2.85
C SER A 365 -13.13 5.78 -2.85
N ILE A 366 -13.73 5.70 -4.04
CA ILE A 366 -15.19 5.61 -4.22
C ILE A 366 -15.67 4.16 -4.17
N PRO A 367 -16.95 3.90 -3.81
CA PRO A 367 -17.49 2.54 -3.74
C PRO A 367 -17.37 1.73 -5.03
N ALA A 368 -17.35 2.41 -6.19
CA ALA A 368 -17.17 1.77 -7.50
C ALA A 368 -15.84 1.02 -7.65
N MET A 369 -14.82 1.32 -6.84
CA MET A 369 -13.56 0.56 -6.83
C MET A 369 -13.76 -0.92 -6.50
N GLY A 370 -14.75 -1.28 -5.69
CA GLY A 370 -15.08 -2.68 -5.46
C GLY A 370 -15.41 -3.44 -6.74
N LYS A 371 -16.19 -2.81 -7.65
CA LYS A 371 -16.49 -3.37 -8.97
C LYS A 371 -15.23 -3.44 -9.86
N PHE A 372 -14.37 -2.42 -9.82
CA PHE A 372 -13.11 -2.44 -10.55
C PHE A 372 -12.26 -3.65 -10.16
N TRP A 373 -12.08 -3.92 -8.88
CA TRP A 373 -11.29 -5.05 -8.41
C TRP A 373 -11.89 -6.40 -8.84
N SER A 374 -13.20 -6.59 -8.69
CA SER A 374 -13.87 -7.86 -9.00
C SER A 374 -13.93 -8.18 -10.49
N GLU A 375 -14.04 -7.16 -11.38
CA GLU A 375 -14.26 -7.36 -12.82
C GLU A 375 -12.96 -7.33 -13.65
N THR A 376 -11.92 -6.66 -13.15
CA THR A 376 -10.72 -6.41 -13.96
C THR A 376 -9.88 -7.68 -14.17
N GLU A 377 -9.79 -8.58 -13.19
CA GLU A 377 -8.96 -9.78 -13.31
C GLU A 377 -9.35 -10.65 -14.50
N SER A 378 -10.63 -10.95 -14.64
CA SER A 378 -11.13 -11.78 -15.76
C SER A 378 -10.91 -11.10 -17.11
N THR A 379 -11.15 -9.80 -17.19
CA THR A 379 -10.91 -9.00 -18.39
C THR A 379 -9.44 -9.03 -18.81
N LEU A 380 -8.51 -8.83 -17.88
CA LEU A 380 -7.08 -8.87 -18.17
C LEU A 380 -6.61 -10.25 -18.64
N ARG A 381 -7.11 -11.33 -18.01
CA ARG A 381 -6.81 -12.70 -18.45
C ARG A 381 -7.34 -12.98 -19.86
N ASN A 382 -8.54 -12.51 -20.21
CA ASN A 382 -9.09 -12.65 -21.54
C ASN A 382 -8.22 -11.91 -22.58
N ILE A 383 -7.87 -10.65 -22.31
CA ILE A 383 -6.98 -9.85 -23.16
C ILE A 383 -5.63 -10.54 -23.33
N TRP A 384 -5.02 -10.99 -22.24
CA TRP A 384 -3.73 -11.70 -22.28
C TRP A 384 -3.79 -12.96 -23.13
N ASN A 385 -4.91 -13.66 -23.13
CA ASN A 385 -5.14 -14.87 -23.94
C ASN A 385 -5.61 -14.60 -25.37
N GLY A 386 -5.66 -13.34 -25.81
CA GLY A 386 -5.89 -12.98 -27.19
C GLY A 386 -7.31 -12.52 -27.52
N ALA A 387 -8.16 -12.28 -26.53
CA ALA A 387 -9.46 -11.65 -26.76
C ALA A 387 -9.31 -10.24 -27.32
N ASP A 388 -10.34 -9.76 -28.04
CA ASP A 388 -10.31 -8.40 -28.60
C ASP A 388 -10.31 -7.33 -27.50
N VAL A 389 -9.24 -6.55 -27.46
CA VAL A 389 -8.98 -5.57 -26.42
C VAL A 389 -10.08 -4.53 -26.29
N GLU A 390 -10.58 -4.03 -27.41
CA GLU A 390 -11.59 -2.96 -27.41
C GLU A 390 -12.92 -3.48 -26.87
N THR A 391 -13.33 -4.67 -27.27
CA THR A 391 -14.55 -5.34 -26.80
C THR A 391 -14.49 -5.61 -25.30
N GLU A 392 -13.39 -6.17 -24.82
CA GLU A 392 -13.19 -6.46 -23.38
C GLU A 392 -13.20 -5.18 -22.54
N LEU A 393 -12.51 -4.13 -22.98
CA LEU A 393 -12.46 -2.86 -22.25
C LEU A 393 -13.78 -2.10 -22.29
N ARG A 394 -14.55 -2.15 -23.38
CA ARG A 394 -15.90 -1.59 -23.40
C ARG A 394 -16.82 -2.30 -22.43
N SER A 395 -16.77 -3.63 -22.39
CA SER A 395 -17.53 -4.44 -21.43
C SER A 395 -17.14 -4.10 -19.98
N LEU A 396 -15.84 -4.08 -19.69
CA LEU A 396 -15.34 -3.71 -18.35
C LEU A 396 -15.82 -2.30 -17.96
N ASN A 397 -15.68 -1.32 -18.86
CA ASN A 397 -16.06 0.06 -18.61
C ASN A 397 -17.54 0.20 -18.19
N GLU A 398 -18.44 -0.57 -18.80
CA GLU A 398 -19.86 -0.57 -18.43
C GLU A 398 -20.11 -1.27 -17.06
N LYS A 399 -19.42 -2.37 -16.79
CA LYS A 399 -19.60 -3.12 -15.55
C LYS A 399 -19.15 -2.37 -14.30
N ILE A 400 -18.08 -1.56 -14.42
CA ILE A 400 -17.49 -0.85 -13.29
C ILE A 400 -18.04 0.56 -13.08
N LYS A 401 -19.00 1.01 -13.87
CA LYS A 401 -19.76 2.24 -13.60
C LYS A 401 -20.47 2.16 -12.25
N GLY A 402 -20.45 3.29 -11.49
CA GLY A 402 -21.12 3.44 -10.22
C GLY A 402 -22.55 3.96 -10.36
#